data_6703866ac477e602bfda26e0f642fffb
#
_entry.id   6703866ac477e602bfda26e0f642fffb
#
_cell.length_a   1.000
_cell.length_b   1.000
_cell.length_c   1.000
_cell.angle_alpha   90.00
_cell.angle_beta   90.00
_cell.angle_gamma   90.00
#
_symmetry.space_group_name_H-M   'P 1'
#
loop_
_entity.id
_entity.type
_entity.pdbx_description
1 polymer ?
#
loop_
_entity_poly.entity_id
_entity_poly.type
_entity_poly.pdbx_seq_one_letter_code
_entity_poly.pdbx_strand_id
1 'polypeptide(L)'
;MEAIELLKNKFGVQQKYLYELIDGDVTVLEIYWNPLTIAERESIVGMSGESASSEDFALNLMIQKALDKNGKRLFQDGHRASLRREINAGVLQEIQLAMLNSGAQYKLEEAKADLKS
;
A
#
# COMPACT_ATOMS: atom_id res chain seq x y z
N MET A 1 20.71 -20.07 11.10
CA MET A 1 19.35 -19.67 10.64
C MET A 1 19.31 -19.65 9.13
N GLU A 2 18.32 -20.27 8.55
CA GLU A 2 18.19 -20.32 7.11
C GLU A 2 17.76 -18.97 6.54
N ALA A 3 18.18 -18.71 5.29
CA ALA A 3 17.86 -17.46 4.62
C ALA A 3 16.35 -17.22 4.52
N ILE A 4 15.56 -18.27 4.27
CA ILE A 4 14.11 -18.12 4.18
C ILE A 4 13.49 -17.62 5.49
N GLU A 5 14.02 -18.06 6.63
CA GLU A 5 13.52 -17.61 7.92
C GLU A 5 13.87 -16.14 8.17
N LEU A 6 15.08 -15.73 7.78
CA LEU A 6 15.47 -14.33 7.88
C LEU A 6 14.56 -13.42 7.05
N LEU A 7 14.24 -13.86 5.83
CA LEU A 7 13.35 -13.10 4.95
C LEU A 7 11.95 -13.00 5.53
N LYS A 8 11.43 -14.11 6.06
CA LYS A 8 10.09 -14.10 6.69
C LYS A 8 10.04 -13.18 7.89
N ASN A 9 11.08 -13.18 8.71
CA ASN A 9 11.10 -12.37 9.94
C ASN A 9 11.17 -10.88 9.64
N LYS A 10 11.94 -10.48 8.65
CA LYS A 10 12.13 -9.05 8.34
C LYS A 10 11.17 -8.52 7.29
N PHE A 11 10.82 -9.35 6.33
CA PHE A 11 10.05 -8.92 5.16
C PHE A 11 8.83 -9.80 4.90
N GLY A 12 8.39 -10.56 5.89
CA GLY A 12 7.27 -11.47 5.73
C GLY A 12 5.92 -10.78 5.83
N VAL A 13 4.87 -11.55 5.57
CA VAL A 13 3.48 -11.05 5.47
C VAL A 13 2.94 -10.47 6.76
N GLN A 14 3.54 -10.80 7.91
CA GLN A 14 3.12 -10.27 9.20
C GLN A 14 3.60 -8.83 9.45
N GLN A 15 4.52 -8.34 8.65
CA GLN A 15 5.00 -6.97 8.76
C GLN A 15 3.90 -6.00 8.35
N LYS A 16 3.86 -4.84 9.00
CA LYS A 16 2.91 -3.79 8.65
C LYS A 16 3.66 -2.50 8.32
N TYR A 17 3.14 -1.80 7.33
CA TYR A 17 3.67 -0.52 6.91
C TYR A 17 2.60 0.55 7.07
N LEU A 18 3.03 1.80 7.22
CA LEU A 18 2.14 2.93 7.38
C LEU A 18 2.59 4.08 6.49
N TYR A 19 1.66 4.66 5.76
CA TYR A 19 1.84 5.92 5.08
C TYR A 19 0.78 6.90 5.57
N GLU A 20 1.21 8.07 6.01
CA GLU A 20 0.31 9.14 6.44
C GLU A 20 0.18 10.16 5.33
N LEU A 21 -1.03 10.35 4.84
CA LEU A 21 -1.32 11.39 3.88
C LEU A 21 -1.60 12.67 4.65
N ILE A 22 -0.72 13.66 4.49
CA ILE A 22 -0.76 14.89 5.27
C ILE A 22 -1.04 16.07 4.34
N ASP A 23 -1.95 16.93 4.77
CA ASP A 23 -2.24 18.20 4.11
C ASP A 23 -2.00 19.31 5.10
N GLY A 24 -0.88 20.05 4.92
CA GLY A 24 -0.45 21.04 5.89
C GLY A 24 -0.07 20.37 7.20
N ASP A 25 -0.80 20.70 8.28
CA ASP A 25 -0.56 20.13 9.60
C ASP A 25 -1.54 19.01 9.95
N VAL A 26 -2.40 18.63 9.02
CA VAL A 26 -3.48 17.69 9.28
C VAL A 26 -3.22 16.37 8.57
N THR A 27 -3.30 15.26 9.32
CA THR A 27 -3.29 13.93 8.73
C THR A 27 -4.68 13.65 8.18
N VAL A 28 -4.78 13.58 6.86
CA VAL A 28 -6.04 13.33 6.16
C VAL A 28 -6.42 11.86 6.24
N LEU A 29 -5.43 10.98 6.09
CA LEU A 29 -5.68 9.56 6.02
C LEU A 29 -4.43 8.79 6.41
N GLU A 30 -4.60 7.76 7.22
CA GLU A 30 -3.55 6.80 7.55
C GLU A 30 -3.82 5.53 6.75
N ILE A 31 -2.81 5.09 6.01
CA ILE A 31 -2.94 3.92 5.14
C ILE A 31 -1.96 2.86 5.60
N TYR A 32 -2.50 1.70 5.96
CA TYR A 32 -1.72 0.56 6.41
C TYR A 32 -1.76 -0.53 5.35
N TRP A 33 -0.70 -1.34 5.27
CA TRP A 33 -0.70 -2.50 4.38
C TRP A 33 0.34 -3.49 4.83
N ASN A 34 0.17 -4.74 4.39
CA ASN A 34 1.17 -5.79 4.54
C ASN A 34 1.97 -5.91 3.24
N PRO A 35 3.18 -6.47 3.29
CA PRO A 35 4.00 -6.60 2.09
C PRO A 35 3.26 -7.29 0.95
N LEU A 36 3.51 -6.82 -0.26
CA LEU A 36 2.97 -7.43 -1.47
C LEU A 36 3.77 -8.70 -1.78
N THR A 37 3.11 -9.85 -1.78
CA THR A 37 3.74 -11.10 -2.17
C THR A 37 3.70 -11.28 -3.68
N ILE A 38 4.51 -12.21 -4.20
CA ILE A 38 4.50 -12.54 -5.62
C ILE A 38 3.12 -13.06 -6.04
N ALA A 39 2.52 -13.91 -5.19
CA ALA A 39 1.18 -14.46 -5.47
C ALA A 39 0.12 -13.36 -5.55
N GLU A 40 0.17 -12.38 -4.64
CA GLU A 40 -0.76 -11.24 -4.66
C GLU A 40 -0.54 -10.36 -5.90
N ARG A 41 0.72 -10.16 -6.26
CA ARG A 41 1.06 -9.38 -7.46
C ARG A 41 0.49 -10.03 -8.71
N GLU A 42 0.64 -11.34 -8.84
CA GLU A 42 0.09 -12.07 -9.97
C GLU A 42 -1.43 -11.97 -10.03
N SER A 43 -2.08 -12.05 -8.87
CA SER A 43 -3.52 -11.92 -8.77
C SER A 43 -3.99 -10.52 -9.22
N ILE A 44 -3.29 -9.48 -8.78
CA ILE A 44 -3.63 -8.10 -9.15
C ILE A 44 -3.41 -7.85 -10.63
N VAL A 45 -2.31 -8.39 -11.18
CA VAL A 45 -2.06 -8.30 -12.63
C VAL A 45 -3.18 -8.99 -13.41
N GLY A 46 -3.62 -10.17 -12.93
CA GLY A 46 -4.72 -10.89 -13.55
C GLY A 46 -6.03 -10.09 -13.57
N MET A 47 -6.33 -9.39 -12.48
CA MET A 47 -7.50 -8.52 -12.41
C MET A 47 -7.43 -7.37 -13.41
N SER A 48 -6.21 -6.87 -13.67
CA SER A 48 -6.01 -5.71 -14.53
C SER A 48 -6.11 -6.04 -16.02
N GLY A 49 -5.91 -7.31 -16.40
CA GLY A 49 -5.96 -7.75 -17.79
C GLY A 49 -4.65 -7.57 -18.53
N GLU A 50 -4.53 -8.21 -19.68
CA GLU A 50 -3.28 -8.22 -20.47
C GLU A 50 -2.91 -6.86 -21.03
N SER A 51 -3.89 -6.03 -21.36
CA SER A 51 -3.67 -4.72 -21.93
C SER A 51 -3.69 -3.59 -20.90
N ALA A 52 -3.67 -3.94 -19.62
CA ALA A 52 -3.77 -2.96 -18.56
C ALA A 52 -2.51 -2.10 -18.46
N SER A 53 -2.71 -0.82 -18.16
CA SER A 53 -1.62 0.11 -17.93
C SER A 53 -1.05 -0.08 -16.53
N SER A 54 0.10 0.56 -16.27
CA SER A 54 0.68 0.58 -14.93
C SER A 54 -0.24 1.29 -13.94
N GLU A 55 -1.03 2.25 -14.41
CA GLU A 55 -2.03 2.94 -13.58
C GLU A 55 -3.13 1.99 -13.14
N ASP A 56 -3.56 1.09 -14.00
CA ASP A 56 -4.57 0.08 -13.63
C ASP A 56 -4.05 -0.87 -12.56
N PHE A 57 -2.80 -1.30 -12.69
CA PHE A 57 -2.16 -2.14 -11.68
C PHE A 57 -2.10 -1.39 -10.34
N ALA A 58 -1.62 -0.15 -10.35
CA ALA A 58 -1.45 0.65 -9.15
C ALA A 58 -2.78 0.91 -8.45
N LEU A 59 -3.83 1.18 -9.23
CA LEU A 59 -5.16 1.40 -8.70
C LEU A 59 -5.71 0.14 -8.04
N ASN A 60 -5.55 -1.00 -8.69
CA ASN A 60 -5.98 -2.28 -8.11
C ASN A 60 -5.18 -2.63 -6.86
N LEU A 61 -3.89 -2.30 -6.83
CA LEU A 61 -3.06 -2.47 -5.65
C LEU A 61 -3.65 -1.73 -4.46
N MET A 62 -3.99 -0.45 -4.63
CA MET A 62 -4.61 0.35 -3.57
C MET A 62 -5.91 -0.28 -3.09
N ILE A 63 -6.79 -0.62 -4.02
CA ILE A 63 -8.11 -1.15 -3.67
C ILE A 63 -7.99 -2.46 -2.89
N GLN A 64 -7.07 -3.32 -3.29
CA GLN A 64 -6.94 -4.63 -2.67
C GLN A 64 -6.12 -4.63 -1.39
N LYS A 65 -5.13 -3.74 -1.26
CA LYS A 65 -4.16 -3.83 -0.19
C LYS A 65 -4.25 -2.72 0.87
N ALA A 66 -4.80 -1.56 0.56
CA ALA A 66 -4.87 -0.45 1.53
C ALA A 66 -5.85 -0.76 2.65
N LEU A 67 -5.38 -0.67 3.89
CA LEU A 67 -6.13 -1.03 5.09
C LEU A 67 -6.16 0.14 6.07
N ASP A 68 -7.18 0.16 6.94
CA ASP A 68 -7.19 1.07 8.08
C ASP A 68 -6.39 0.44 9.24
N LYS A 69 -6.28 1.14 10.36
CA LYS A 69 -5.52 0.67 11.52
C LYS A 69 -6.07 -0.63 12.12
N ASN A 70 -7.32 -0.95 11.84
CA ASN A 70 -7.97 -2.16 12.33
C ASN A 70 -7.89 -3.32 11.35
N GLY A 71 -7.21 -3.13 10.22
CA GLY A 71 -7.04 -4.16 9.21
C GLY A 71 -8.18 -4.28 8.22
N LYS A 72 -9.11 -3.32 8.21
CA LYS A 72 -10.22 -3.31 7.26
C LYS A 72 -9.82 -2.56 5.98
N ARG A 73 -10.34 -3.01 4.85
CA ARG A 73 -10.04 -2.36 3.57
C ARG A 73 -10.57 -0.92 3.57
N LEU A 74 -9.71 0.00 3.16
CA LEU A 74 -10.08 1.41 3.03
C LEU A 74 -10.94 1.66 1.79
N PHE A 75 -10.69 0.92 0.73
CA PHE A 75 -11.37 1.10 -0.55
C PHE A 75 -12.06 -0.17 -1.00
N GLN A 76 -13.20 -0.02 -1.65
CA GLN A 76 -13.96 -1.12 -2.21
C GLN A 76 -13.84 -1.10 -3.74
N ASP A 77 -14.18 -2.22 -4.38
CA ASP A 77 -14.10 -2.32 -5.84
C ASP A 77 -14.97 -1.26 -6.52
N GLY A 78 -16.09 -0.91 -5.90
CA GLY A 78 -16.98 0.13 -6.41
C GLY A 78 -16.40 1.53 -6.40
N HIS A 79 -15.29 1.76 -5.68
CA HIS A 79 -14.64 3.07 -5.62
C HIS A 79 -13.71 3.34 -6.79
N ARG A 80 -13.47 2.34 -7.65
CA ARG A 80 -12.49 2.48 -8.75
C ARG A 80 -12.77 3.68 -9.65
N ALA A 81 -14.01 3.86 -10.04
CA ALA A 81 -14.38 4.97 -10.92
C ALA A 81 -14.13 6.33 -10.26
N SER A 82 -14.49 6.47 -8.98
CA SER A 82 -14.26 7.71 -8.24
C SER A 82 -12.77 7.99 -8.07
N LEU A 83 -11.99 6.96 -7.75
CA LEU A 83 -10.55 7.12 -7.62
C LEU A 83 -9.91 7.58 -8.94
N ARG A 84 -10.37 7.04 -10.06
CA ARG A 84 -9.84 7.42 -11.38
C ARG A 84 -10.21 8.83 -11.80
N ARG A 85 -11.41 9.26 -11.49
CA ARG A 85 -12.00 10.47 -12.08
C ARG A 85 -12.13 11.65 -11.15
N GLU A 86 -12.18 11.40 -9.83
CA GLU A 86 -12.52 12.45 -8.88
C GLU A 86 -11.38 12.82 -7.93
N ILE A 87 -10.29 12.03 -7.92
CA ILE A 87 -9.17 12.26 -7.01
C ILE A 87 -7.94 12.71 -7.76
N ASN A 88 -7.18 13.62 -7.17
CA ASN A 88 -5.93 14.13 -7.72
C ASN A 88 -4.96 12.99 -8.03
N ALA A 89 -4.52 12.92 -9.28
CA ALA A 89 -3.64 11.85 -9.73
C ALA A 89 -2.31 11.82 -9.00
N GLY A 90 -1.76 12.98 -8.67
CA GLY A 90 -0.49 13.07 -7.95
C GLY A 90 -0.58 12.50 -6.55
N VAL A 91 -1.70 12.74 -5.86
CA VAL A 91 -1.95 12.19 -4.54
C VAL A 91 -2.04 10.66 -4.59
N LEU A 92 -2.77 10.13 -5.56
CA LEU A 92 -2.88 8.69 -5.75
C LEU A 92 -1.51 8.06 -6.03
N GLN A 93 -0.72 8.74 -6.86
CA GLN A 93 0.62 8.25 -7.21
C GLN A 93 1.52 8.18 -5.96
N GLU A 94 1.47 9.18 -5.08
CA GLU A 94 2.24 9.16 -3.83
C GLU A 94 1.88 7.95 -2.98
N ILE A 95 0.59 7.69 -2.82
CA ILE A 95 0.13 6.54 -2.05
C ILE A 95 0.62 5.23 -2.67
N GLN A 96 0.46 5.11 -3.99
CA GLN A 96 0.85 3.91 -4.73
C GLN A 96 2.35 3.65 -4.64
N LEU A 97 3.16 4.71 -4.77
CA LEU A 97 4.61 4.58 -4.65
C LEU A 97 5.03 4.17 -3.24
N ALA A 98 4.37 4.70 -2.22
CA ALA A 98 4.64 4.30 -0.84
C ALA A 98 4.39 2.80 -0.66
N MET A 99 3.27 2.31 -1.18
CA MET A 99 2.92 0.89 -1.06
C MET A 99 3.86 -0.01 -1.85
N LEU A 100 4.34 0.44 -3.01
CA LEU A 100 5.28 -0.33 -3.83
C LEU A 100 6.69 -0.34 -3.24
N ASN A 101 7.06 0.71 -2.52
CA ASN A 101 8.37 0.83 -1.90
C ASN A 101 8.41 0.31 -0.45
N SER A 102 7.42 -0.45 -0.07
CA SER A 102 7.33 -1.01 1.28
C SER A 102 8.56 -1.85 1.61
N GLY A 103 8.98 -1.78 2.85
CA GLY A 103 10.16 -2.47 3.33
C GLY A 103 11.36 -1.58 3.53
N ALA A 104 11.41 -0.42 2.88
CA ALA A 104 12.54 0.50 2.97
C ALA A 104 12.29 1.68 3.88
N GLN A 105 11.13 2.34 3.77
CA GLN A 105 10.88 3.62 4.44
C GLN A 105 9.60 3.67 5.25
N TYR A 106 8.69 2.72 5.07
CA TYR A 106 7.34 2.83 5.59
C TYR A 106 6.96 1.76 6.61
N LYS A 107 7.94 1.06 7.19
CA LYS A 107 7.67 0.13 8.28
C LYS A 107 7.03 0.86 9.44
N LEU A 108 5.98 0.28 10.01
CA LEU A 108 5.22 0.91 11.09
C LEU A 108 6.09 1.29 12.28
N GLU A 109 6.99 0.40 12.69
CA GLU A 109 7.87 0.65 13.82
C GLU A 109 8.83 1.81 13.57
N GLU A 110 9.38 1.88 12.35
CA GLU A 110 10.28 2.97 11.97
C GLU A 110 9.53 4.29 11.87
N ALA A 111 8.32 4.27 11.34
CA ALA A 111 7.48 5.46 11.27
C ALA A 111 7.20 6.01 12.67
N LYS A 112 6.89 5.13 13.62
CA LYS A 112 6.65 5.54 15.01
C LYS A 112 7.91 6.09 15.67
N ALA A 113 9.06 5.50 15.37
CA ALA A 113 10.33 5.97 15.91
C ALA A 113 10.65 7.38 15.40
N ASP A 114 10.41 7.62 14.12
CA ASP A 114 10.64 8.94 13.52
C ASP A 114 9.74 10.00 14.15
N LEU A 115 8.51 9.65 14.46
CA LEU A 115 7.57 10.57 15.10
C LEU A 115 7.98 10.94 16.53
N LYS A 116 8.73 10.06 17.20
CA LYS A 116 9.20 10.30 18.57
C LYS A 116 10.51 11.08 18.63
N SER A 117 11.22 11.13 17.55
CA SER A 117 12.48 11.88 17.50
C SER A 117 12.22 13.31 17.06
#